data_730f6bbb8da6903f4b1f71e06dab9535
#
_entry.id   730f6bbb8da6903f4b1f71e06dab9535
#
_cell.length_a   1.000
_cell.length_b   1.000
_cell.length_c   1.000
_cell.angle_alpha   90.00
_cell.angle_beta   90.00
_cell.angle_gamma   90.00
#
_symmetry.space_group_name_H-M   'P 1'
#
loop_
_entity.id
_entity.type
_entity.pdbx_description
1 polymer ?
#
loop_
_entity_poly.entity_id
_entity_poly.type
_entity_poly.pdbx_seq_one_letter_code
_entity_poly.pdbx_strand_id
1 'polypeptide(L)'
;MIPKYRGLSIDEDTKGKMQYGYLIADGEQAFIINEVVEANEQYITIGSWCPVDPKTIGQSTGLFDKNGKEVFVGDIIKCTRGCPHEVYLEKEYGGTFIGGMPAIYLKGIKEGYAWTGDEAIIGNIYENPELLEVTE
;
A
#
# COMPACT_ATOMS: atom_id res chain seq x y z
N MET A 1 -1.54 -14.38 -7.17
CA MET A 1 -0.53 -13.32 -6.98
C MET A 1 -0.17 -13.20 -5.51
N ILE A 2 1.10 -13.20 -5.20
CA ILE A 2 1.56 -13.00 -3.84
C ILE A 2 1.60 -11.49 -3.59
N PRO A 3 0.83 -10.99 -2.62
CA PRO A 3 0.77 -9.55 -2.40
C PRO A 3 2.08 -9.01 -1.79
N LYS A 4 2.44 -7.80 -2.21
CA LYS A 4 3.51 -7.05 -1.60
C LYS A 4 2.93 -6.09 -0.57
N TYR A 5 3.78 -5.70 0.37
CA TYR A 5 3.42 -4.78 1.43
C TYR A 5 4.46 -3.68 1.52
N ARG A 6 4.12 -2.62 2.22
CA ARG A 6 5.06 -1.57 2.56
C ARG A 6 4.80 -1.09 3.98
N GLY A 7 5.78 -0.40 4.55
CA GLY A 7 5.65 0.21 5.87
C GLY A 7 6.79 1.17 6.09
N LEU A 8 6.59 2.13 7.00
CA LEU A 8 7.63 3.09 7.35
C LEU A 8 8.64 2.44 8.30
N SER A 9 9.90 2.57 7.98
CA SER A 9 10.99 2.03 8.79
C SER A 9 11.05 2.66 10.17
N ILE A 10 11.32 1.85 11.18
CA ILE A 10 11.64 2.32 12.53
C ILE A 10 13.10 2.05 12.88
N ASP A 11 13.87 1.51 11.95
CA ASP A 11 15.31 1.34 12.11
C ASP A 11 16.00 2.70 12.13
N GLU A 12 16.98 2.89 13.01
CA GLU A 12 17.63 4.19 13.19
C GLU A 12 18.23 4.74 11.90
N ASP A 13 18.79 3.87 11.08
CA ASP A 13 19.49 4.30 9.85
C ASP A 13 18.54 4.71 8.74
N THR A 14 17.31 4.18 8.74
CA THR A 14 16.35 4.41 7.67
C THR A 14 15.01 4.91 8.17
N LYS A 15 14.98 5.41 9.40
CA LYS A 15 13.74 5.82 10.05
C LYS A 15 12.93 6.79 9.20
N GLY A 16 11.65 6.48 9.03
CA GLY A 16 10.74 7.31 8.25
C GLY A 16 10.78 7.06 6.76
N LYS A 17 11.63 6.15 6.28
CA LYS A 17 11.66 5.79 4.87
C LYS A 17 10.74 4.63 4.61
N MET A 18 10.00 4.68 3.51
CA MET A 18 9.08 3.61 3.12
C MET A 18 9.87 2.39 2.67
N GLN A 19 9.52 1.24 3.21
CA GLN A 19 10.14 -0.05 2.87
C GLN A 19 9.12 -0.91 2.14
N TYR A 20 9.55 -1.62 1.11
CA TYR A 20 8.68 -2.43 0.26
C TYR A 20 9.17 -3.87 0.23
N GLY A 21 8.25 -4.81 0.24
CA GLY A 21 8.58 -6.23 0.17
C GLY A 21 7.49 -7.12 0.74
N TYR A 22 7.92 -8.19 1.39
CA TYR A 22 7.01 -9.16 1.99
C TYR A 22 6.89 -8.90 3.48
N LEU A 23 5.69 -9.12 4.00
CA LEU A 23 5.39 -8.80 5.40
C LEU A 23 5.54 -10.03 6.30
N ILE A 24 6.25 -9.85 7.41
CA ILE A 24 6.20 -10.78 8.53
C ILE A 24 5.70 -9.98 9.73
N ALA A 25 4.64 -10.48 10.37
CA ALA A 25 4.08 -9.86 11.57
C ALA A 25 4.10 -10.85 12.72
N ASP A 26 4.55 -10.41 13.89
CA ASP A 26 4.61 -11.23 15.09
C ASP A 26 4.17 -10.39 16.30
N GLY A 27 2.96 -10.63 16.78
CA GLY A 27 2.39 -9.85 17.88
C GLY A 27 2.20 -8.41 17.44
N GLU A 28 2.86 -7.51 18.14
CA GLU A 28 2.77 -6.07 17.86
C GLU A 28 3.93 -5.57 16.99
N GLN A 29 4.75 -6.49 16.50
CA GLN A 29 5.90 -6.14 15.67
C GLN A 29 5.65 -6.52 14.22
N ALA A 30 6.24 -5.74 13.31
CA ALA A 30 6.15 -6.02 11.89
C ALA A 30 7.49 -5.76 11.21
N PHE A 31 7.76 -6.56 10.21
CA PHE A 31 9.02 -6.51 9.47
C PHE A 31 8.73 -6.64 7.99
N ILE A 32 9.43 -5.85 7.18
CA ILE A 32 9.37 -5.97 5.72
C ILE A 32 10.62 -6.67 5.25
N ILE A 33 10.44 -7.75 4.50
CA ILE A 33 11.54 -8.50 3.89
C ILE A 33 11.78 -7.90 2.51
N ASN A 34 12.87 -7.18 2.36
CA ASN A 34 13.19 -6.47 1.12
C ASN A 34 13.78 -7.39 0.05
N GLU A 35 14.53 -8.41 0.47
CA GLU A 35 15.21 -9.29 -0.45
C GLU A 35 15.25 -10.72 0.09
N VAL A 36 14.89 -11.67 -0.76
CA VAL A 36 15.07 -13.10 -0.49
C VAL A 36 16.17 -13.60 -1.43
N VAL A 37 17.27 -14.08 -0.84
CA VAL A 37 18.43 -14.55 -1.62
C VAL A 37 18.16 -15.93 -2.19
N GLU A 38 17.58 -16.82 -1.37
CA GLU A 38 17.30 -18.19 -1.77
C GLU A 38 16.11 -18.71 -0.97
N ALA A 39 15.23 -19.45 -1.62
CA ALA A 39 14.08 -20.04 -0.95
C ALA A 39 13.73 -21.36 -1.62
N ASN A 40 13.41 -22.36 -0.78
CA ASN A 40 12.92 -23.65 -1.24
C ASN A 40 12.02 -24.26 -0.16
N GLU A 41 11.63 -25.50 -0.32
CA GLU A 41 10.71 -26.15 0.63
C GLU A 41 11.25 -26.31 2.04
N GLN A 42 12.57 -26.17 2.22
CA GLN A 42 13.24 -26.47 3.47
C GLN A 42 13.77 -25.24 4.20
N TYR A 43 14.07 -24.17 3.49
CA TYR A 43 14.60 -22.98 4.14
C TYR A 43 14.42 -21.74 3.26
N ILE A 44 14.57 -20.60 3.90
CA ILE A 44 14.56 -19.28 3.24
C ILE A 44 15.79 -18.52 3.75
N THR A 45 16.56 -17.98 2.82
CA THR A 45 17.68 -17.09 3.15
C THR A 45 17.28 -15.66 2.80
N ILE A 46 17.24 -14.82 3.81
CA ILE A 46 16.83 -13.43 3.67
C ILE A 46 18.07 -12.56 3.46
N GLY A 47 18.09 -11.77 2.40
CA GLY A 47 19.20 -10.87 2.11
C GLY A 47 19.09 -9.56 2.87
N SER A 48 17.91 -8.98 2.93
CA SER A 48 17.69 -7.76 3.69
C SER A 48 16.27 -7.71 4.24
N TRP A 49 16.11 -7.04 5.38
CA TRP A 49 14.82 -6.86 6.03
C TRP A 49 14.88 -5.61 6.89
N CYS A 50 13.71 -5.11 7.27
CA CYS A 50 13.63 -3.88 8.04
C CYS A 50 12.42 -3.90 8.97
N PRO A 51 12.60 -3.54 10.26
CA PRO A 51 11.47 -3.38 11.15
C PRO A 51 10.69 -2.12 10.74
N VAL A 52 9.37 -2.22 10.76
CA VAL A 52 8.49 -1.12 10.34
C VAL A 52 7.42 -0.86 11.40
N ASP A 53 6.85 0.34 11.36
CA ASP A 53 5.74 0.70 12.22
C ASP A 53 4.48 -0.04 11.74
N PRO A 54 3.89 -0.92 12.58
CA PRO A 54 2.73 -1.69 12.17
C PRO A 54 1.53 -0.84 11.72
N LYS A 55 1.44 0.37 12.23
CA LYS A 55 0.32 1.27 11.89
C LYS A 55 0.42 1.82 10.48
N THR A 56 1.58 1.68 9.83
CA THR A 56 1.83 2.26 8.51
C THR A 56 1.80 1.23 7.41
N ILE A 57 1.49 -0.03 7.72
CA ILE A 57 1.51 -1.10 6.75
C ILE A 57 0.40 -0.92 5.72
N GLY A 58 0.76 -0.98 4.44
CA GLY A 58 -0.18 -0.94 3.35
C GLY A 58 0.07 -2.09 2.39
N GLN A 59 -1.01 -2.75 1.98
CA GLN A 59 -0.95 -3.85 1.02
C GLN A 59 -0.98 -3.30 -0.40
N SER A 60 -0.25 -3.96 -1.31
CA SER A 60 -0.34 -3.65 -2.72
C SER A 60 -1.74 -3.96 -3.24
N THR A 61 -2.26 -3.08 -4.07
CA THR A 61 -3.56 -3.28 -4.72
C THR A 61 -3.45 -4.12 -5.99
N GLY A 62 -2.23 -4.30 -6.51
CA GLY A 62 -2.02 -4.96 -7.79
C GLY A 62 -2.28 -4.06 -8.98
N LEU A 63 -2.64 -2.81 -8.75
CA LEU A 63 -2.87 -1.83 -9.80
C LEU A 63 -1.67 -0.89 -9.95
N PHE A 64 -1.58 -0.27 -11.10
CA PHE A 64 -0.49 0.66 -11.42
C PHE A 64 -1.06 1.99 -11.87
N ASP A 65 -0.35 3.07 -11.54
CA ASP A 65 -0.77 4.38 -11.99
C ASP A 65 -0.29 4.66 -13.42
N LYS A 66 -0.61 5.84 -13.93
CA LYS A 66 -0.26 6.20 -15.31
C LYS A 66 1.25 6.21 -15.58
N ASN A 67 2.07 6.28 -14.53
CA ASN A 67 3.52 6.29 -14.64
C ASN A 67 4.12 4.90 -14.42
N GLY A 68 3.29 3.87 -14.26
CA GLY A 68 3.75 2.51 -14.02
C GLY A 68 4.11 2.23 -12.57
N LYS A 69 3.76 3.12 -11.64
CA LYS A 69 3.99 2.89 -10.21
C LYS A 69 2.90 2.02 -9.60
N GLU A 70 3.33 1.05 -8.82
CA GLU A 70 2.40 0.17 -8.11
C GLU A 70 1.66 0.95 -7.03
N VAL A 71 0.34 0.72 -6.95
CA VAL A 71 -0.53 1.43 -5.99
C VAL A 71 -0.70 0.60 -4.73
N PHE A 72 -0.46 1.21 -3.59
CA PHE A 72 -0.63 0.59 -2.27
C PHE A 72 -1.76 1.25 -1.51
N VAL A 73 -2.38 0.47 -0.62
CA VAL A 73 -3.33 1.04 0.34
C VAL A 73 -2.60 2.14 1.14
N GLY A 74 -3.24 3.28 1.27
CA GLY A 74 -2.65 4.44 1.91
C GLY A 74 -2.04 5.44 0.93
N ASP A 75 -1.95 5.09 -0.36
CA ASP A 75 -1.53 6.06 -1.35
C ASP A 75 -2.59 7.14 -1.54
N ILE A 76 -2.13 8.33 -1.89
CA ILE A 76 -3.01 9.41 -2.30
C ILE A 76 -2.87 9.52 -3.81
N ILE A 77 -3.98 9.35 -4.51
CA ILE A 77 -3.98 9.45 -5.96
C ILE A 77 -4.79 10.64 -6.41
N LYS A 78 -4.45 11.14 -7.58
CA LYS A 78 -5.23 12.13 -8.26
C LYS A 78 -6.13 11.40 -9.23
N CYS A 79 -7.44 11.44 -8.99
CA CYS A 79 -8.40 10.72 -9.84
C CYS A 79 -8.54 11.42 -11.19
N THR A 80 -9.32 10.81 -12.08
CA THR A 80 -9.53 11.37 -13.41
C THR A 80 -10.21 12.74 -13.40
N ARG A 81 -10.85 13.08 -12.28
CA ARG A 81 -11.47 14.42 -12.11
C ARG A 81 -10.50 15.44 -11.53
N GLY A 82 -9.27 15.02 -11.20
CA GLY A 82 -8.26 15.91 -10.66
C GLY A 82 -8.26 16.09 -9.15
N CYS A 83 -9.08 15.34 -8.42
CA CYS A 83 -9.17 15.46 -6.96
C CYS A 83 -8.27 14.44 -6.26
N PRO A 84 -7.65 14.80 -5.13
CA PRO A 84 -6.86 13.83 -4.36
C PRO A 84 -7.77 12.92 -3.53
N HIS A 85 -7.47 11.63 -3.50
CA HIS A 85 -8.22 10.64 -2.72
C HIS A 85 -7.26 9.62 -2.13
N GLU A 86 -7.58 9.20 -0.90
CA GLU A 86 -6.85 8.10 -0.27
C GLU A 86 -7.35 6.76 -0.81
N VAL A 87 -6.42 5.87 -1.16
CA VAL A 87 -6.73 4.50 -1.59
C VAL A 87 -6.91 3.63 -0.35
N TYR A 88 -8.00 2.86 -0.30
CA TYR A 88 -8.23 1.92 0.79
C TYR A 88 -8.94 0.67 0.26
N LEU A 89 -8.89 -0.40 1.04
CA LEU A 89 -9.64 -1.61 0.74
C LEU A 89 -10.94 -1.59 1.56
N GLU A 90 -12.06 -1.79 0.89
CA GLU A 90 -13.35 -1.83 1.58
C GLU A 90 -13.48 -3.15 2.33
N LYS A 91 -13.74 -3.05 3.61
CA LYS A 91 -13.89 -4.20 4.47
C LYS A 91 -15.28 -4.35 5.06
N GLU A 92 -16.11 -3.34 4.90
CA GLU A 92 -17.38 -3.27 5.62
C GLU A 92 -18.61 -3.65 4.80
N TYR A 93 -18.49 -3.81 3.52
CA TYR A 93 -19.62 -4.23 2.69
C TYR A 93 -19.72 -5.76 2.63
N GLY A 94 -19.59 -6.41 3.81
CA GLY A 94 -19.79 -7.85 3.90
C GLY A 94 -18.88 -8.66 2.99
N GLY A 95 -17.70 -8.15 2.71
CA GLY A 95 -16.78 -8.83 1.81
C GLY A 95 -17.23 -8.78 0.35
N THR A 96 -17.85 -7.69 -0.05
CA THR A 96 -18.25 -7.51 -1.44
C THR A 96 -17.02 -7.50 -2.34
N PHE A 97 -17.02 -8.42 -3.29
CA PHE A 97 -15.92 -8.58 -4.23
C PHE A 97 -16.44 -8.47 -5.66
N ILE A 98 -15.62 -7.90 -6.53
CA ILE A 98 -15.89 -7.89 -7.97
C ILE A 98 -15.03 -8.97 -8.57
N GLY A 99 -15.66 -9.98 -9.20
CA GLY A 99 -14.92 -11.10 -9.80
C GLY A 99 -14.10 -11.89 -8.80
N GLY A 100 -14.53 -11.94 -7.54
CA GLY A 100 -13.82 -12.67 -6.49
C GLY A 100 -12.63 -11.91 -5.90
N MET A 101 -12.50 -10.62 -6.22
CA MET A 101 -11.43 -9.78 -5.72
C MET A 101 -11.97 -8.61 -4.91
N PRO A 102 -11.25 -8.16 -3.86
CA PRO A 102 -11.68 -6.99 -3.10
C PRO A 102 -11.79 -5.78 -4.01
N ALA A 103 -12.87 -5.04 -3.89
CA ALA A 103 -13.01 -3.79 -4.62
C ALA A 103 -12.10 -2.74 -4.00
N ILE A 104 -11.51 -1.90 -4.85
CA ILE A 104 -10.69 -0.79 -4.42
C ILE A 104 -11.55 0.45 -4.41
N TYR A 105 -11.45 1.20 -3.33
CA TYR A 105 -12.24 2.41 -3.15
C TYR A 105 -11.35 3.60 -2.90
N LEU A 106 -11.86 4.76 -3.28
CA LEU A 106 -11.24 6.04 -2.99
C LEU A 106 -12.11 6.75 -1.97
N LYS A 107 -11.53 7.17 -0.86
CA LYS A 107 -12.27 7.91 0.16
C LYS A 107 -12.75 9.22 -0.43
N GLY A 108 -13.99 9.57 -0.11
CA GLY A 108 -14.67 10.74 -0.66
C GLY A 108 -15.52 10.44 -1.87
N ILE A 109 -15.46 9.21 -2.38
CA ILE A 109 -16.34 8.73 -3.44
C ILE A 109 -17.17 7.62 -2.84
N LYS A 110 -18.49 7.78 -2.80
CA LYS A 110 -19.39 6.84 -2.12
C LYS A 110 -19.58 5.51 -2.84
N GLU A 111 -19.34 5.50 -4.12
CA GLU A 111 -19.50 4.30 -4.93
C GLU A 111 -18.14 3.76 -5.31
N GLY A 112 -18.09 2.48 -5.69
CA GLY A 112 -16.85 1.89 -6.16
C GLY A 112 -16.27 2.70 -7.31
N TYR A 113 -14.96 2.82 -7.32
CA TYR A 113 -14.25 3.57 -8.36
C TYR A 113 -13.65 2.60 -9.36
N ALA A 114 -13.95 2.79 -10.63
CA ALA A 114 -13.35 1.99 -11.70
C ALA A 114 -11.96 2.54 -12.02
N TRP A 115 -10.95 1.74 -11.74
CA TRP A 115 -9.57 2.13 -12.01
C TRP A 115 -9.32 2.15 -13.51
N THR A 116 -8.83 3.29 -14.02
CA THR A 116 -8.67 3.49 -15.46
C THR A 116 -7.24 3.34 -15.95
N GLY A 117 -6.27 3.49 -15.06
CA GLY A 117 -4.86 3.55 -15.43
C GLY A 117 -4.37 4.98 -15.70
N ASP A 118 -5.28 5.95 -15.69
CA ASP A 118 -4.92 7.36 -15.90
C ASP A 118 -4.69 8.12 -14.60
N GLU A 119 -4.89 7.47 -13.48
CA GLU A 119 -4.66 8.04 -12.16
C GLU A 119 -3.17 8.21 -11.90
N ALA A 120 -2.83 9.16 -11.04
CA ALA A 120 -1.44 9.39 -10.65
C ALA A 120 -1.28 9.36 -9.15
N ILE A 121 -0.28 8.63 -8.66
CA ILE A 121 0.10 8.67 -7.25
C ILE A 121 0.80 10.00 -7.00
N ILE A 122 0.28 10.79 -6.05
CA ILE A 122 0.86 12.09 -5.70
C ILE A 122 1.49 12.10 -4.30
N GLY A 123 1.33 11.02 -3.55
CA GLY A 123 1.90 10.88 -2.22
C GLY A 123 1.23 9.73 -1.47
N ASN A 124 1.35 9.75 -0.15
CA ASN A 124 0.65 8.80 0.70
C ASN A 124 0.27 9.47 2.02
N ILE A 125 -0.63 8.83 2.77
CA ILE A 125 -1.18 9.44 3.98
C ILE A 125 -0.17 9.59 5.11
N TYR A 126 0.93 8.86 5.06
CA TYR A 126 1.95 8.89 6.13
C TYR A 126 3.00 9.96 5.91
N GLU A 127 3.37 10.20 4.65
CA GLU A 127 4.41 11.16 4.30
C GLU A 127 3.83 12.51 3.84
N ASN A 128 2.62 12.48 3.29
CA ASN A 128 2.03 13.65 2.64
C ASN A 128 0.57 13.88 3.06
N PRO A 129 0.24 13.85 4.37
CA PRO A 129 -1.16 13.98 4.79
C PRO A 129 -1.78 15.32 4.38
N GLU A 130 -0.96 16.35 4.20
CA GLU A 130 -1.43 17.67 3.81
C GLU A 130 -2.12 17.69 2.44
N LEU A 131 -1.85 16.68 1.59
CA LEU A 131 -2.49 16.61 0.28
C LEU A 131 -3.99 16.37 0.37
N LEU A 132 -4.46 15.75 1.46
CA LEU A 132 -5.88 15.51 1.69
C LEU A 132 -6.54 16.69 2.42
N GLU A 133 -5.77 17.57 3.02
CA GLU A 133 -6.28 18.70 3.76
C GLU A 133 -6.63 19.89 2.87
N VAL A 134 -6.16 19.89 1.65
CA VAL A 134 -6.46 20.94 0.69
C VAL A 134 -7.82 20.66 0.10
N THR A 135 -8.83 21.27 0.69
CA THR A 135 -10.22 20.96 0.35
C THR A 135 -10.90 21.99 -0.52
N GLU A 136 -10.30 23.10 -0.71
CA GLU A 136 -10.92 24.14 -1.53
C GLU A 136 -10.25 24.33 -2.84
#